data_f7d5b0dd3b03725981ebc705ede46fe4
#
_entry.id   f7d5b0dd3b03725981ebc705ede46fe4
#
_cell.length_a   1.000
_cell.length_b   1.000
_cell.length_c   1.000
_cell.angle_alpha   90.00
_cell.angle_beta   90.00
_cell.angle_gamma   90.00
#
_symmetry.space_group_name_H-M   'P 1'
#
loop_
_entity.id
_entity.type
_entity.pdbx_description
1 polymer ?
#
loop_
_entity_poly.entity_id
_entity_poly.type
_entity_poly.pdbx_seq_one_letter_code
_entity_poly.pdbx_strand_id
1 'polypeptide(L)'
;MPMKINLAFSSCPNDTFIFDALVNNKIDTEGLEFNPIIADIDKLNIWSTNHRYDITKLSYYAFTKCYDKYKLLNSGSALGDGCGPLLIKRPEAILNPV
;
A
#
# COMPACT_ATOMS: atom_id res chain seq x y z
N MET A 1 -2.77 27.26 -7.89
CA MET A 1 -2.70 25.96 -8.57
C MET A 1 -2.70 24.86 -7.52
N PRO A 2 -3.50 23.83 -7.67
CA PRO A 2 -3.45 22.70 -6.73
C PRO A 2 -2.12 21.96 -6.86
N MET A 3 -1.59 21.50 -5.76
CA MET A 3 -0.43 20.64 -5.75
C MET A 3 -0.85 19.24 -6.12
N LYS A 4 -0.19 18.65 -7.11
CA LYS A 4 -0.45 17.28 -7.53
C LYS A 4 0.47 16.33 -6.79
N ILE A 5 -0.10 15.29 -6.21
CA ILE A 5 0.63 14.27 -5.46
C ILE A 5 0.37 12.91 -6.09
N ASN A 6 1.44 12.23 -6.45
CA ASN A 6 1.35 10.85 -6.94
C ASN A 6 1.26 9.93 -5.73
N LEU A 7 0.11 9.23 -5.62
CA LEU A 7 -0.20 8.35 -4.51
C LEU A 7 -0.28 6.92 -5.02
N ALA A 8 0.62 6.07 -4.57
CA ALA A 8 0.70 4.68 -5.02
C ALA A 8 0.21 3.73 -3.93
N PHE A 9 -0.69 2.83 -4.29
CA PHE A 9 -1.23 1.83 -3.37
C PHE A 9 -1.70 0.60 -4.15
N SER A 10 -2.04 -0.47 -3.41
CA SER A 10 -2.47 -1.71 -4.05
C SER A 10 -3.99 -1.75 -4.25
N SER A 11 -4.47 -2.70 -5.04
CA SER A 11 -5.89 -2.95 -5.20
C SER A 11 -6.50 -3.75 -4.05
N CYS A 12 -5.72 -4.06 -3.02
CA CYS A 12 -6.19 -4.75 -1.83
C CYS A 12 -7.35 -3.98 -1.18
N PRO A 13 -8.39 -4.66 -0.67
CA PRO A 13 -9.52 -3.98 -0.05
C PRO A 13 -9.15 -3.02 1.08
N ASN A 14 -8.10 -3.33 1.85
CA ASN A 14 -7.62 -2.42 2.90
C ASN A 14 -7.15 -1.10 2.30
N ASP A 15 -6.35 -1.15 1.25
CA ASP A 15 -5.81 0.05 0.63
C ASP A 15 -6.90 0.87 -0.06
N THR A 16 -7.79 0.21 -0.80
CA THR A 16 -8.88 0.92 -1.48
C THR A 16 -9.81 1.59 -0.49
N PHE A 17 -10.06 0.96 0.65
CA PHE A 17 -10.86 1.56 1.71
C PHE A 17 -10.17 2.80 2.31
N ILE A 18 -8.87 2.70 2.60
CA ILE A 18 -8.11 3.78 3.21
C ILE A 18 -8.07 5.01 2.30
N PHE A 19 -7.86 4.83 1.01
CA PHE A 19 -7.57 5.93 0.09
C PHE A 19 -8.75 6.39 -0.75
N ASP A 20 -9.91 5.72 -0.65
CA ASP A 20 -11.08 6.04 -1.47
C ASP A 20 -11.49 7.51 -1.36
N ALA A 21 -11.56 8.02 -0.15
CA ALA A 21 -12.02 9.38 0.07
C ALA A 21 -11.07 10.43 -0.52
N LEU A 22 -9.78 10.15 -0.48
CA LEU A 22 -8.77 11.06 -1.04
C LEU A 22 -8.82 11.08 -2.57
N VAL A 23 -8.86 9.92 -3.20
CA VAL A 23 -8.76 9.85 -4.66
C VAL A 23 -10.07 10.18 -5.35
N ASN A 24 -11.20 10.04 -4.67
CA ASN A 24 -12.53 10.33 -5.23
C ASN A 24 -13.13 11.63 -4.70
N ASN A 25 -12.32 12.46 -4.06
CA ASN A 25 -12.73 13.79 -3.59
C ASN A 25 -13.96 13.77 -2.68
N LYS A 26 -14.02 12.76 -1.80
CA LYS A 26 -15.12 12.64 -0.83
C LYS A 26 -14.89 13.43 0.44
N ILE A 27 -13.69 13.95 0.62
CA ILE A 27 -13.31 14.81 1.74
C ILE A 27 -12.59 16.04 1.20
N ASP A 28 -12.48 17.07 2.04
CA ASP A 28 -11.70 18.24 1.71
C ASP A 28 -10.21 17.88 1.72
N THR A 29 -9.55 18.02 0.58
CA THR A 29 -8.13 17.71 0.44
C THR A 29 -7.24 18.96 0.57
N GLU A 30 -7.82 20.08 0.98
CA GLU A 30 -7.10 21.33 1.25
C GLU A 30 -6.25 21.82 0.07
N GLY A 31 -6.79 21.66 -1.15
CA GLY A 31 -6.08 22.09 -2.36
C GLY A 31 -5.12 21.07 -2.94
N LEU A 32 -4.98 19.90 -2.32
CA LEU A 32 -4.16 18.83 -2.87
C LEU A 32 -4.96 18.02 -3.88
N GLU A 33 -4.30 17.62 -4.96
CA GLU A 33 -4.88 16.75 -5.97
C GLU A 33 -4.08 15.44 -5.99
N PHE A 34 -4.76 14.32 -5.75
CA PHE A 34 -4.11 13.02 -5.69
C PHE A 34 -4.28 12.27 -7.01
N ASN A 35 -3.16 11.86 -7.59
CA ASN A 35 -3.12 11.03 -8.78
C ASN A 35 -2.85 9.57 -8.33
N PRO A 36 -3.86 8.68 -8.37
CA PRO A 36 -3.68 7.31 -7.89
C PRO A 36 -2.90 6.47 -8.89
N ILE A 37 -1.94 5.72 -8.38
CA ILE A 37 -1.23 4.69 -9.13
C ILE A 37 -1.46 3.37 -8.41
N ILE A 38 -2.10 2.41 -9.06
CA ILE A 38 -2.47 1.14 -8.45
C ILE A 38 -1.55 0.05 -8.99
N ALA A 39 -0.89 -0.66 -8.09
CA ALA A 39 0.00 -1.76 -8.42
C ALA A 39 0.07 -2.74 -7.26
N ASP A 40 0.53 -3.96 -7.54
CA ASP A 40 0.72 -4.96 -6.49
C ASP A 40 1.79 -4.50 -5.49
N ILE A 41 1.67 -4.96 -4.25
CA ILE A 41 2.58 -4.57 -3.17
C ILE A 41 4.04 -4.87 -3.51
N ASP A 42 4.29 -5.96 -4.24
CA ASP A 42 5.65 -6.31 -4.64
C ASP A 42 6.27 -5.23 -5.52
N LYS A 43 5.50 -4.69 -6.47
CA LYS A 43 5.96 -3.59 -7.33
C LYS A 43 6.13 -2.31 -6.54
N LEU A 44 5.20 -2.02 -5.62
CA LEU A 44 5.31 -0.84 -4.77
C LEU A 44 6.58 -0.88 -3.94
N ASN A 45 6.90 -2.03 -3.37
CA ASN A 45 8.12 -2.22 -2.58
C ASN A 45 9.38 -2.01 -3.43
N ILE A 46 9.39 -2.52 -4.67
CA ILE A 46 10.53 -2.32 -5.58
C ILE A 46 10.67 -0.84 -5.94
N TRP A 47 9.58 -0.18 -6.30
CA TRP A 47 9.61 1.22 -6.72
C TRP A 47 10.00 2.17 -5.59
N SER A 48 9.80 1.77 -4.34
CA SER A 48 10.18 2.61 -3.20
C SER A 48 11.68 2.84 -3.13
N THR A 49 12.49 1.93 -3.64
CA THR A 49 13.94 2.09 -3.65
C THR A 49 14.39 3.22 -4.58
N ASN A 50 13.57 3.57 -5.55
CA ASN A 50 13.84 4.62 -6.53
C ASN A 50 13.10 5.93 -6.24
N HIS A 51 12.39 6.03 -5.12
CA HIS A 51 11.56 7.20 -4.74
C HIS A 51 10.63 7.64 -5.86
N ARG A 52 10.01 6.67 -6.51
CA ARG A 52 9.26 6.92 -7.72
C ARG A 52 8.00 7.75 -7.49
N TYR A 53 7.39 7.62 -6.32
CA TYR A 53 6.13 8.28 -6.01
C TYR A 53 6.24 9.10 -4.73
N ASP A 54 5.42 10.15 -4.64
CA ASP A 54 5.45 11.08 -3.51
C ASP A 54 4.96 10.42 -2.24
N ILE A 55 3.85 9.68 -2.33
CA ILE A 55 3.28 8.90 -1.23
C ILE A 55 3.06 7.49 -1.75
N THR A 56 3.51 6.50 -1.01
CA THR A 56 3.37 5.11 -1.43
C THR A 56 3.04 4.21 -0.25
N LYS A 57 2.17 3.23 -0.51
CA LYS A 57 1.90 2.16 0.44
C LYS A 57 3.01 1.12 0.32
N LEU A 58 3.58 0.72 1.45
CA LEU A 58 4.67 -0.25 1.51
C LEU A 58 4.40 -1.26 2.62
N SER A 59 5.07 -2.42 2.55
CA SER A 59 5.21 -3.25 3.73
C SER A 59 6.16 -2.59 4.72
N TYR A 60 5.99 -2.88 6.02
CA TYR A 60 6.92 -2.36 7.03
C TYR A 60 8.35 -2.84 6.78
N TYR A 61 8.50 -4.08 6.30
CA TYR A 61 9.81 -4.60 5.95
C TYR A 61 10.47 -3.79 4.83
N ALA A 62 9.72 -3.45 3.78
CA ALA A 62 10.27 -2.63 2.70
C ALA A 62 10.65 -1.24 3.17
N PHE A 63 9.89 -0.68 4.13
CA PHE A 63 10.23 0.63 4.69
C PHE A 63 11.59 0.63 5.39
N THR A 64 11.99 -0.48 6.00
CA THR A 64 13.30 -0.56 6.63
C THR A 64 14.46 -0.35 5.67
N LYS A 65 14.22 -0.57 4.36
CA LYS A 65 15.23 -0.40 3.31
C LYS A 65 15.25 1.00 2.71
N CYS A 66 14.26 1.83 3.02
CA CYS A 66 14.16 3.18 2.45
C CYS A 66 13.77 4.23 3.50
N TYR A 67 13.98 3.93 4.77
CA TYR A 67 13.61 4.82 5.88
C TYR A 67 14.31 6.18 5.83
N ASP A 68 15.45 6.25 5.17
CA ASP A 68 16.21 7.50 5.02
C ASP A 68 15.63 8.41 3.94
N LYS A 69 14.72 7.92 3.12
CA LYS A 69 14.19 8.63 1.95
C LYS A 69 12.68 8.86 2.03
N TYR A 70 11.98 8.06 2.81
CA TYR A 70 10.56 8.22 3.06
C TYR A 70 10.31 8.40 4.55
N LYS A 71 9.27 9.17 4.86
CA LYS A 71 8.82 9.35 6.23
C LYS A 71 7.57 8.52 6.44
N LEU A 72 7.53 7.78 7.54
CA LEU A 72 6.35 7.03 7.93
C LEU A 72 5.27 7.98 8.44
N LEU A 73 4.08 7.92 7.85
CA LEU A 73 2.95 8.72 8.30
C LEU A 73 2.28 8.06 9.50
N ASN A 74 1.54 8.86 10.27
CA ASN A 74 0.86 8.39 11.48
C ASN A 74 -0.49 7.74 11.20
N SER A 75 -0.89 7.66 9.93
CA SER A 75 -2.18 7.10 9.52
C SER A 75 -2.03 6.29 8.24
N GLY A 76 -3.06 5.53 7.90
CA GLY A 76 -3.09 4.80 6.64
C GLY A 76 -2.40 3.46 6.68
N SER A 77 -2.30 2.84 7.84
CA SER A 77 -1.72 1.49 7.94
C SER A 77 -2.77 0.47 8.37
N ALA A 78 -2.44 -0.81 8.13
CA ALA A 78 -3.24 -1.93 8.57
C ALA A 78 -2.33 -2.94 9.25
N LEU A 79 -2.75 -3.44 10.40
CA LEU A 79 -2.00 -4.43 11.17
C LEU A 79 -2.82 -5.71 11.28
N GLY A 80 -2.21 -6.83 10.90
CA GLY A 80 -2.81 -8.14 11.16
C GLY A 80 -2.60 -8.51 12.61
N ASP A 81 -3.69 -8.80 13.30
CA ASP A 81 -3.67 -9.24 14.69
C ASP A 81 -4.44 -10.55 14.80
N GLY A 82 -3.77 -11.61 15.21
CA GLY A 82 -4.36 -12.94 15.27
C GLY A 82 -4.58 -13.58 13.92
N CYS A 83 -4.05 -13.00 12.84
CA CYS A 83 -4.11 -13.56 11.49
C CYS A 83 -2.70 -13.55 10.89
N GLY A 84 -2.52 -14.30 9.83
CA GLY A 84 -1.24 -14.40 9.15
C GLY A 84 -1.36 -15.25 7.90
N PRO A 85 -0.25 -15.58 7.27
CA PRO A 85 -0.28 -16.45 6.11
C PRO A 85 -0.90 -17.80 6.45
N LEU A 86 -1.76 -18.29 5.56
CA LEU A 86 -2.39 -19.59 5.70
C LEU A 86 -1.95 -20.48 4.54
N LEU A 87 -1.56 -21.70 4.85
CA LEU A 87 -1.33 -22.69 3.81
C LEU A 87 -2.66 -23.34 3.48
N ILE A 88 -3.12 -23.14 2.25
CA ILE A 88 -4.41 -23.69 1.80
C ILE A 88 -4.19 -24.65 0.65
N LYS A 89 -5.10 -25.60 0.52
CA LYS A 89 -5.11 -26.51 -0.61
C LYS A 89 -6.54 -26.70 -1.09
N ARG A 90 -6.69 -27.11 -2.32
CA ARG A 90 -8.00 -27.57 -2.79
C ARG A 90 -8.34 -28.87 -2.07
N PRO A 91 -9.62 -29.14 -1.81
CA PRO A 91 -10.00 -30.35 -1.05
C PRO A 91 -9.47 -31.66 -1.64
N GLU A 92 -9.39 -31.73 -2.98
CA GLU A 92 -8.93 -32.92 -3.69
C GLU A 92 -7.41 -33.03 -3.80
N ALA A 93 -6.66 -32.01 -3.41
CA ALA A 93 -5.21 -32.04 -3.51
C ALA A 93 -4.58 -32.82 -2.38
N ILE A 94 -3.52 -33.56 -2.69
CA ILE A 94 -2.73 -34.29 -1.69
C ILE A 94 -1.47 -33.48 -1.42
N LEU A 95 -1.26 -33.12 -0.14
CA LEU A 95 -0.04 -32.44 0.29
C LEU A 95 0.80 -33.43 1.09
N ASN A 96 2.05 -33.60 0.69
CA ASN A 96 3.04 -34.37 1.45
C ASN A 96 3.81 -33.39 2.32
N PRO A 97 3.66 -33.45 3.65
CA PRO A 97 4.48 -32.63 4.52
C PRO A 97 5.96 -33.04 4.38
N VAL A 98 6.79 -32.07 4.33
CA VAL A 98 8.25 -32.28 4.18
C VAL A 98 8.88 -32.42 5.56
#